data_44e92c745c4538e01df55b0fff2f2a3d
#
_entry.id   44e92c745c4538e01df55b0fff2f2a3d
#
_cell.length_a   1.000
_cell.length_b   1.000
_cell.length_c   1.000
_cell.angle_alpha   90.00
_cell.angle_beta   90.00
_cell.angle_gamma   90.00
#
_symmetry.space_group_name_H-M   'P 1'
#
loop_
_entity.id
_entity.type
_entity.pdbx_description
1 polymer ?
#
loop_
_entity_poly.entity_id
_entity_poly.type
_entity_poly.pdbx_seq_one_letter_code
_entity_poly.pdbx_strand_id
1 'polypeptide(L)'
;DAWGLHAVAHVYDMTANPDAGIQLIEDNGAAWGHCNNFTYHVWWHKALLHLDRGELDVALALYDTKIRQDKTDDYRDIANATSLLMRLELEGMDVANRWDELADFSENRTEDSCLVFADLHYMLALAGANRPDAKAEMMARFACDAIQSGDMAQRFKDPGMAAMAGLNAFSEGRYTDAFVNLAAARPSMQTIGGSHAQRDVFERMTIDAGLRAGRVDQVETFLSERLAQRAGHEDRFTATRFASLADARRIPAQ
;
A
#
# COMPACT_ATOMS: atom_id res chain seq x y z
N ASP A 1 -2.32 -10.64 -25.31
CA ASP A 1 -1.36 -9.67 -24.81
C ASP A 1 -1.58 -9.45 -23.31
N ALA A 2 -0.62 -9.89 -22.49
CA ALA A 2 -0.69 -9.85 -21.03
C ALA A 2 -0.79 -8.41 -20.49
N TRP A 3 -0.09 -7.46 -21.11
CA TRP A 3 -0.10 -6.06 -20.67
C TRP A 3 -1.44 -5.37 -20.95
N GLY A 4 -2.07 -5.67 -22.09
CA GLY A 4 -3.40 -5.15 -22.39
C GLY A 4 -4.46 -5.64 -21.39
N LEU A 5 -4.44 -6.93 -21.04
CA LEU A 5 -5.32 -7.51 -20.03
C LEU A 5 -5.07 -6.91 -18.63
N HIS A 6 -3.81 -6.70 -18.27
CA HIS A 6 -3.43 -6.04 -17.02
C HIS A 6 -3.96 -4.59 -16.96
N ALA A 7 -3.88 -3.85 -18.07
CA ALA A 7 -4.45 -2.50 -18.12
C ALA A 7 -5.99 -2.51 -17.87
N VAL A 8 -6.69 -3.52 -18.38
CA VAL A 8 -8.14 -3.67 -18.12
C VAL A 8 -8.41 -4.03 -16.65
N ALA A 9 -7.55 -4.83 -16.01
CA ALA A 9 -7.67 -5.11 -14.57
C ALA A 9 -7.58 -3.83 -13.73
N HIS A 10 -6.69 -2.89 -14.08
CA HIS A 10 -6.65 -1.56 -13.45
C HIS A 10 -7.95 -0.76 -13.65
N VAL A 11 -8.60 -0.86 -14.81
CA VAL A 11 -9.89 -0.19 -15.04
C VAL A 11 -10.95 -0.76 -14.10
N TYR A 12 -11.04 -2.07 -13.94
CA TYR A 12 -12.00 -2.69 -13.02
C TYR A 12 -11.71 -2.33 -11.55
N ASP A 13 -10.45 -2.25 -11.13
CA ASP A 13 -10.09 -1.72 -9.81
C ASP A 13 -10.59 -0.29 -9.64
N MET A 14 -10.26 0.62 -10.57
CA MET A 14 -10.63 2.03 -10.50
C MET A 14 -12.14 2.30 -10.58
N THR A 15 -12.90 1.42 -11.23
CA THR A 15 -14.36 1.54 -11.39
C THR A 15 -15.15 0.73 -10.36
N ALA A 16 -14.49 0.19 -9.34
CA ALA A 16 -15.12 -0.63 -8.29
C ALA A 16 -15.98 -1.78 -8.87
N ASN A 17 -15.44 -2.49 -9.86
CA ASN A 17 -16.12 -3.60 -10.52
C ASN A 17 -15.34 -4.92 -10.31
N PRO A 18 -15.27 -5.41 -9.06
CA PRO A 18 -14.43 -6.55 -8.71
C PRO A 18 -14.84 -7.85 -9.41
N ASP A 19 -16.14 -8.08 -9.64
CA ASP A 19 -16.64 -9.32 -10.27
C ASP A 19 -16.13 -9.47 -11.68
N ALA A 20 -16.23 -8.41 -12.49
CA ALA A 20 -15.72 -8.42 -13.87
C ALA A 20 -14.19 -8.52 -13.91
N GLY A 21 -13.49 -7.89 -12.97
CA GLY A 21 -12.03 -7.98 -12.85
C GLY A 21 -11.54 -9.39 -12.49
N ILE A 22 -12.19 -10.05 -11.53
CA ILE A 22 -11.90 -11.44 -11.15
C ILE A 22 -12.13 -12.37 -12.34
N GLN A 23 -13.29 -12.26 -13.01
CA GLN A 23 -13.61 -13.06 -14.17
C GLN A 23 -12.60 -12.87 -15.31
N LEU A 24 -12.19 -11.62 -15.60
CA LEU A 24 -11.16 -11.33 -16.60
C LEU A 24 -9.87 -12.11 -16.29
N ILE A 25 -9.42 -12.09 -15.04
CA ILE A 25 -8.18 -12.75 -14.63
C ILE A 25 -8.32 -14.27 -14.74
N GLU A 26 -9.44 -14.85 -14.33
CA GLU A 26 -9.70 -16.29 -14.38
C GLU A 26 -9.76 -16.82 -15.82
N ASP A 27 -10.47 -16.14 -16.69
CA ASP A 27 -10.66 -16.55 -18.08
C ASP A 27 -9.38 -16.48 -18.93
N ASN A 28 -8.39 -15.69 -18.49
CA ASN A 28 -7.20 -15.40 -19.28
C ASN A 28 -5.90 -15.90 -18.64
N GLY A 29 -5.92 -16.84 -17.73
CA GLY A 29 -4.74 -17.34 -17.00
C GLY A 29 -3.55 -17.76 -17.88
N ALA A 30 -3.81 -18.27 -19.10
CA ALA A 30 -2.78 -18.63 -20.07
C ALA A 30 -2.02 -17.42 -20.64
N ALA A 31 -2.57 -16.22 -20.54
CA ALA A 31 -1.95 -15.01 -21.10
C ALA A 31 -0.75 -14.52 -20.28
N TRP A 32 -0.68 -14.82 -18.99
CA TRP A 32 0.41 -14.39 -18.08
C TRP A 32 1.05 -15.51 -17.27
N GLY A 33 0.49 -16.71 -17.22
CA GLY A 33 1.01 -17.83 -16.44
C GLY A 33 2.45 -18.25 -16.79
N HIS A 34 2.94 -17.85 -17.99
CA HIS A 34 4.32 -18.05 -18.44
C HIS A 34 5.24 -16.83 -18.19
N CYS A 35 4.69 -15.72 -17.68
CA CYS A 35 5.45 -14.51 -17.39
C CYS A 35 6.06 -14.64 -15.98
N ASN A 36 7.35 -14.35 -15.81
CA ASN A 36 8.05 -14.43 -14.51
C ASN A 36 7.34 -13.58 -13.41
N ASN A 37 7.96 -12.59 -12.84
CA ASN A 37 7.37 -11.76 -11.76
C ASN A 37 6.03 -11.12 -12.11
N PHE A 38 5.74 -10.89 -13.38
CA PHE A 38 4.47 -10.32 -13.81
C PHE A 38 3.25 -11.20 -13.46
N THR A 39 3.44 -12.53 -13.41
CA THR A 39 2.35 -13.44 -12.99
C THR A 39 1.93 -13.17 -11.53
N TYR A 40 2.88 -12.93 -10.63
CA TYR A 40 2.59 -12.61 -9.22
C TYR A 40 1.85 -11.27 -9.09
N HIS A 41 2.20 -10.31 -9.94
CA HIS A 41 1.53 -9.01 -9.98
C HIS A 41 0.07 -9.10 -10.46
N VAL A 42 -0.23 -9.96 -11.43
CA VAL A 42 -1.61 -10.21 -11.86
C VAL A 42 -2.43 -10.88 -10.75
N TRP A 43 -1.87 -11.86 -10.04
CA TRP A 43 -2.52 -12.47 -8.88
C TRP A 43 -2.72 -11.48 -7.74
N TRP A 44 -1.80 -10.54 -7.57
CA TRP A 44 -1.96 -9.45 -6.61
C TRP A 44 -3.16 -8.56 -6.97
N HIS A 45 -3.37 -8.19 -8.24
CA HIS A 45 -4.59 -7.50 -8.67
C HIS A 45 -5.84 -8.29 -8.33
N LYS A 46 -5.85 -9.62 -8.56
CA LYS A 46 -6.98 -10.46 -8.17
C LYS A 46 -7.24 -10.40 -6.67
N ALA A 47 -6.20 -10.41 -5.83
CA ALA A 47 -6.34 -10.28 -4.39
C ALA A 47 -6.93 -8.92 -3.99
N LEU A 48 -6.57 -7.82 -4.66
CA LEU A 48 -7.18 -6.50 -4.42
C LEU A 48 -8.68 -6.49 -4.74
N LEU A 49 -9.10 -7.15 -5.81
CA LEU A 49 -10.51 -7.28 -6.18
C LEU A 49 -11.30 -8.11 -5.15
N HIS A 50 -10.71 -9.19 -4.61
CA HIS A 50 -11.31 -9.93 -3.49
C HIS A 50 -11.39 -9.09 -2.20
N LEU A 51 -10.38 -8.25 -1.92
CA LEU A 51 -10.45 -7.27 -0.82
C LEU A 51 -11.65 -6.33 -0.99
N ASP A 52 -11.88 -5.84 -2.21
CA ASP A 52 -13.01 -4.95 -2.49
C ASP A 52 -14.38 -5.65 -2.32
N ARG A 53 -14.43 -6.98 -2.48
CA ARG A 53 -15.60 -7.82 -2.12
C ARG A 53 -15.69 -8.12 -0.62
N GLY A 54 -14.67 -7.78 0.18
CA GLY A 54 -14.58 -8.13 1.59
C GLY A 54 -14.21 -9.59 1.85
N GLU A 55 -13.69 -10.29 0.86
CA GLU A 55 -13.27 -11.70 0.93
C GLU A 55 -11.81 -11.80 1.39
N LEU A 56 -11.55 -11.38 2.63
CA LEU A 56 -10.20 -11.25 3.18
C LEU A 56 -9.44 -12.59 3.21
N ASP A 57 -10.14 -13.68 3.59
CA ASP A 57 -9.53 -15.01 3.62
C ASP A 57 -9.08 -15.49 2.23
N VAL A 58 -9.84 -15.14 1.18
CA VAL A 58 -9.48 -15.47 -0.20
C VAL A 58 -8.24 -14.66 -0.62
N ALA A 59 -8.20 -13.37 -0.27
CA ALA A 59 -7.03 -12.52 -0.57
C ALA A 59 -5.77 -13.03 0.14
N LEU A 60 -5.88 -13.47 1.40
CA LEU A 60 -4.77 -14.06 2.15
C LEU A 60 -4.33 -15.42 1.57
N ALA A 61 -5.27 -16.26 1.14
CA ALA A 61 -4.95 -17.52 0.46
C ALA A 61 -4.23 -17.28 -0.88
N LEU A 62 -4.62 -16.24 -1.64
CA LEU A 62 -3.91 -15.83 -2.85
C LEU A 62 -2.49 -15.33 -2.55
N TYR A 63 -2.31 -14.62 -1.43
CA TYR A 63 -0.97 -14.25 -0.97
C TYR A 63 -0.07 -15.48 -0.84
N ASP A 64 -0.51 -16.47 -0.07
CA ASP A 64 0.29 -17.67 0.23
C ASP A 64 0.55 -18.54 -1.00
N THR A 65 -0.46 -18.73 -1.86
CA THR A 65 -0.43 -19.75 -2.91
C THR A 65 -0.05 -19.24 -4.29
N LYS A 66 -0.09 -17.92 -4.51
CA LYS A 66 0.12 -17.30 -5.82
C LYS A 66 1.10 -16.14 -5.82
N ILE A 67 0.94 -15.19 -4.89
CA ILE A 67 1.71 -13.95 -4.88
C ILE A 67 3.10 -14.17 -4.28
N ARG A 68 3.18 -14.97 -3.20
CA ARG A 68 4.42 -15.32 -2.49
C ARG A 68 4.74 -16.81 -2.51
N GLN A 69 4.21 -17.57 -3.48
CA GLN A 69 4.56 -18.98 -3.63
C GLN A 69 6.07 -19.18 -3.84
N ASP A 70 6.71 -18.29 -4.60
CA ASP A 70 8.15 -18.20 -4.75
C ASP A 70 8.64 -16.98 -3.97
N LYS A 71 9.43 -17.20 -2.95
CA LYS A 71 9.94 -16.18 -2.05
C LYS A 71 11.13 -15.45 -2.68
N THR A 72 10.85 -14.69 -3.75
CA THR A 72 11.87 -13.90 -4.44
C THR A 72 12.22 -12.65 -3.66
N ASP A 73 13.44 -12.13 -3.85
CA ASP A 73 13.91 -10.88 -3.31
C ASP A 73 13.77 -9.69 -4.29
N ASP A 74 13.01 -9.87 -5.37
CA ASP A 74 12.71 -8.79 -6.31
C ASP A 74 11.85 -7.72 -5.63
N TYR A 75 12.26 -6.44 -5.72
CA TYR A 75 11.59 -5.33 -5.06
C TYR A 75 10.11 -5.19 -5.46
N ARG A 76 9.74 -5.60 -6.67
CA ARG A 76 8.36 -5.54 -7.18
C ARG A 76 7.48 -6.55 -6.47
N ASP A 77 8.01 -7.74 -6.21
CA ASP A 77 7.30 -8.80 -5.50
C ASP A 77 7.18 -8.47 -4.02
N ILE A 78 8.25 -7.95 -3.41
CA ILE A 78 8.22 -7.45 -2.03
C ILE A 78 7.19 -6.31 -1.91
N ALA A 79 7.16 -5.36 -2.85
CA ALA A 79 6.20 -4.25 -2.82
C ALA A 79 4.75 -4.73 -2.92
N ASN A 80 4.45 -5.68 -3.82
CA ASN A 80 3.12 -6.26 -3.93
C ASN A 80 2.72 -6.99 -2.65
N ALA A 81 3.62 -7.80 -2.10
CA ALA A 81 3.40 -8.58 -0.88
C ALA A 81 3.15 -7.68 0.34
N THR A 82 4.05 -6.74 0.62
CA THR A 82 3.93 -5.82 1.76
C THR A 82 2.67 -4.97 1.67
N SER A 83 2.36 -4.48 0.47
CA SER A 83 1.17 -3.66 0.27
C SER A 83 -0.14 -4.44 0.49
N LEU A 84 -0.17 -5.74 0.18
CA LEU A 84 -1.34 -6.59 0.42
C LEU A 84 -1.48 -6.92 1.91
N LEU A 85 -0.40 -7.30 2.60
CA LEU A 85 -0.44 -7.55 4.04
C LEU A 85 -0.92 -6.33 4.82
N MET A 86 -0.39 -5.15 4.51
CA MET A 86 -0.83 -3.91 5.15
C MET A 86 -2.32 -3.65 4.92
N ARG A 87 -2.84 -3.86 3.70
CA ARG A 87 -4.28 -3.70 3.43
C ARG A 87 -5.13 -4.68 4.22
N LEU A 88 -4.69 -5.92 4.38
CA LEU A 88 -5.38 -6.93 5.19
C LEU A 88 -5.43 -6.52 6.66
N GLU A 89 -4.33 -6.03 7.23
CA GLU A 89 -4.27 -5.50 8.60
C GLU A 89 -5.16 -4.28 8.80
N LEU A 90 -5.22 -3.36 7.82
CA LEU A 90 -6.13 -2.20 7.87
C LEU A 90 -7.62 -2.63 7.87
N GLU A 91 -7.93 -3.80 7.33
CA GLU A 91 -9.27 -4.41 7.41
C GLU A 91 -9.45 -5.31 8.67
N GLY A 92 -8.46 -5.37 9.55
CA GLY A 92 -8.52 -6.08 10.82
C GLY A 92 -8.14 -7.57 10.76
N MET A 93 -7.54 -8.03 9.66
CA MET A 93 -7.09 -9.41 9.53
C MET A 93 -5.71 -9.59 10.18
N ASP A 94 -5.56 -10.66 10.98
CA ASP A 94 -4.26 -11.11 11.46
C ASP A 94 -3.52 -11.84 10.33
N VAL A 95 -2.39 -11.28 9.91
CA VAL A 95 -1.53 -11.87 8.88
C VAL A 95 -0.43 -12.77 9.45
N ALA A 96 -0.46 -13.00 10.76
CA ALA A 96 0.49 -13.84 11.50
C ALA A 96 1.98 -13.45 11.21
N ASN A 97 2.83 -14.43 10.98
CA ASN A 97 4.27 -14.24 10.78
C ASN A 97 4.69 -13.93 9.32
N ARG A 98 3.76 -13.52 8.45
CA ARG A 98 4.07 -13.28 7.03
C ARG A 98 4.99 -12.08 6.79
N TRP A 99 5.07 -11.18 7.75
CA TRP A 99 6.00 -10.07 7.72
C TRP A 99 7.47 -10.49 7.87
N ASP A 100 7.76 -11.58 8.59
CA ASP A 100 9.14 -11.97 8.95
C ASP A 100 9.99 -12.19 7.70
N GLU A 101 9.51 -12.98 6.75
CA GLU A 101 10.24 -13.27 5.52
C GLU A 101 10.49 -12.02 4.66
N LEU A 102 9.50 -11.14 4.57
CA LEU A 102 9.65 -9.87 3.85
C LEU A 102 10.63 -8.93 4.53
N ALA A 103 10.64 -8.91 5.87
CA ALA A 103 11.58 -8.13 6.64
C ALA A 103 13.01 -8.65 6.49
N ASP A 104 13.22 -9.96 6.48
CA ASP A 104 14.55 -10.57 6.30
C ASP A 104 15.18 -10.15 4.95
N PHE A 105 14.38 -10.06 3.87
CA PHE A 105 14.85 -9.49 2.60
C PHE A 105 15.08 -7.99 2.68
N SER A 106 14.21 -7.26 3.35
CA SER A 106 14.27 -5.79 3.44
C SER A 106 15.44 -5.30 4.28
N GLU A 107 15.85 -6.05 5.31
CA GLU A 107 17.05 -5.76 6.11
C GLU A 107 18.32 -5.76 5.24
N ASN A 108 18.41 -6.66 4.27
CA ASN A 108 19.56 -6.73 3.36
C ASN A 108 19.55 -5.62 2.29
N ARG A 109 18.53 -4.75 2.29
CA ARG A 109 18.32 -3.71 1.30
C ARG A 109 18.23 -2.29 1.88
N THR A 110 18.58 -2.14 3.16
CA THR A 110 18.58 -0.83 3.83
C THR A 110 19.45 0.20 3.15
N GLU A 111 20.51 -0.25 2.43
CA GLU A 111 21.47 0.58 1.72
C GLU A 111 21.25 0.68 0.19
N ASP A 112 20.20 0.10 -0.38
CA ASP A 112 19.98 0.00 -1.85
C ASP A 112 19.87 1.36 -2.53
N SER A 113 19.19 2.35 -1.94
CA SER A 113 19.06 3.74 -2.45
C SER A 113 18.64 3.86 -3.92
N CYS A 114 17.87 2.91 -4.44
CA CYS A 114 17.52 2.85 -5.86
C CYS A 114 16.23 3.60 -6.19
N LEU A 115 15.18 3.37 -5.40
CA LEU A 115 13.83 3.89 -5.65
C LEU A 115 13.11 4.17 -4.33
N VAL A 116 12.61 5.37 -4.15
CA VAL A 116 11.75 5.74 -3.01
C VAL A 116 10.56 4.79 -2.88
N PHE A 117 9.96 4.37 -4.01
CA PHE A 117 8.87 3.39 -4.03
C PHE A 117 9.26 2.06 -3.35
N ALA A 118 10.44 1.51 -3.66
CA ALA A 118 10.93 0.27 -3.07
C ALA A 118 11.20 0.45 -1.57
N ASP A 119 11.91 1.51 -1.20
CA ASP A 119 12.27 1.81 0.18
C ASP A 119 11.06 1.95 1.11
N LEU A 120 9.98 2.61 0.64
CA LEU A 120 8.76 2.72 1.43
C LEU A 120 8.08 1.36 1.65
N HIS A 121 8.18 0.43 0.69
CA HIS A 121 7.66 -0.93 0.87
C HIS A 121 8.56 -1.79 1.75
N TYR A 122 9.89 -1.62 1.69
CA TYR A 122 10.82 -2.23 2.64
C TYR A 122 10.53 -1.73 4.07
N MET A 123 10.27 -0.44 4.23
CA MET A 123 9.86 0.13 5.51
C MET A 123 8.57 -0.51 6.05
N LEU A 124 7.58 -0.80 5.19
CA LEU A 124 6.38 -1.55 5.61
C LEU A 124 6.73 -2.94 6.16
N ALA A 125 7.63 -3.68 5.48
CA ALA A 125 8.06 -5.00 5.93
C ALA A 125 8.78 -4.93 7.28
N LEU A 126 9.77 -4.02 7.40
CA LEU A 126 10.53 -3.82 8.64
C LEU A 126 9.65 -3.40 9.81
N ALA A 127 8.64 -2.57 9.53
CA ALA A 127 7.67 -2.13 10.51
C ALA A 127 6.72 -3.26 10.95
N GLY A 128 6.21 -4.04 9.99
CA GLY A 128 5.30 -5.16 10.25
C GLY A 128 5.96 -6.27 11.08
N ALA A 129 7.24 -6.56 10.85
CA ALA A 129 8.02 -7.55 11.63
C ALA A 129 8.71 -6.94 12.86
N ASN A 130 8.47 -5.65 13.17
CA ASN A 130 9.09 -4.96 14.30
C ASN A 130 10.63 -5.05 14.34
N ARG A 131 11.30 -4.61 13.24
CA ARG A 131 12.77 -4.57 13.10
C ARG A 131 13.31 -3.15 13.39
N PRO A 132 13.44 -2.71 14.65
CA PRO A 132 13.73 -1.31 14.99
C PRO A 132 15.09 -0.83 14.49
N ASP A 133 16.12 -1.67 14.54
CA ASP A 133 17.48 -1.31 14.14
C ASP A 133 17.57 -1.09 12.62
N ALA A 134 17.01 -2.00 11.83
CA ALA A 134 16.98 -1.87 10.37
C ALA A 134 16.11 -0.67 9.91
N LYS A 135 15.00 -0.38 10.61
CA LYS A 135 14.22 0.84 10.40
C LYS A 135 15.06 2.10 10.62
N ALA A 136 15.80 2.15 11.73
CA ALA A 136 16.65 3.30 12.06
C ALA A 136 17.77 3.48 11.04
N GLU A 137 18.43 2.41 10.62
CA GLU A 137 19.45 2.40 9.57
C GLU A 137 18.90 2.93 8.24
N MET A 138 17.77 2.38 7.76
CA MET A 138 17.11 2.84 6.53
C MET A 138 16.72 4.31 6.61
N MET A 139 16.16 4.78 7.71
CA MET A 139 15.80 6.19 7.89
C MET A 139 17.02 7.11 7.86
N ALA A 140 18.14 6.70 8.46
CA ALA A 140 19.38 7.48 8.45
C ALA A 140 19.95 7.58 7.03
N ARG A 141 20.06 6.47 6.30
CA ARG A 141 20.47 6.46 4.89
C ARG A 141 19.54 7.34 4.04
N PHE A 142 18.22 7.17 4.19
CA PHE A 142 17.22 7.93 3.44
C PHE A 142 17.38 9.45 3.62
N ALA A 143 17.67 9.90 4.85
CA ALA A 143 17.96 11.30 5.14
C ALA A 143 19.25 11.80 4.44
N CYS A 144 20.29 10.94 4.37
CA CYS A 144 21.49 11.24 3.62
C CYS A 144 21.24 11.37 2.10
N ASP A 145 20.38 10.53 1.53
CA ASP A 145 19.99 10.60 0.12
C ASP A 145 19.22 11.88 -0.20
N ALA A 146 18.35 12.30 0.71
CA ALA A 146 17.52 13.50 0.53
C ALA A 146 18.29 14.82 0.47
N ILE A 147 19.53 14.86 0.96
CA ILE A 147 20.42 16.05 0.89
C ILE A 147 21.38 16.04 -0.28
N GLN A 148 21.41 14.95 -1.07
CA GLN A 148 22.21 14.88 -2.28
C GLN A 148 21.64 15.80 -3.38
N SER A 149 22.28 15.80 -4.55
CA SER A 149 21.81 16.53 -5.73
C SER A 149 21.18 15.59 -6.77
N GLY A 150 20.28 16.12 -7.58
CA GLY A 150 19.67 15.39 -8.69
C GLY A 150 18.22 14.97 -8.42
N ASP A 151 17.58 14.42 -9.46
CA ASP A 151 16.14 14.12 -9.45
C ASP A 151 15.74 13.09 -8.40
N MET A 152 16.59 12.09 -8.16
CA MET A 152 16.32 11.09 -7.13
C MET A 152 16.38 11.69 -5.74
N ALA A 153 17.39 12.51 -5.44
CA ALA A 153 17.49 13.20 -4.16
C ALA A 153 16.27 14.09 -3.90
N GLN A 154 15.73 14.73 -4.93
CA GLN A 154 14.51 15.51 -4.79
C GLN A 154 13.31 14.62 -4.41
N ARG A 155 13.21 13.41 -4.96
CA ARG A 155 12.14 12.45 -4.60
C ARG A 155 12.32 11.86 -3.19
N PHE A 156 13.55 11.63 -2.76
CA PHE A 156 13.86 11.29 -1.38
C PHE A 156 13.43 12.42 -0.44
N LYS A 157 13.71 13.67 -0.80
CA LYS A 157 13.34 14.84 -0.01
C LYS A 157 11.84 15.07 0.04
N ASP A 158 11.16 15.06 -1.13
CA ASP A 158 9.72 15.26 -1.31
C ASP A 158 9.19 14.31 -2.40
N PRO A 159 8.30 13.38 -2.06
CA PRO A 159 7.58 13.17 -0.77
C PRO A 159 8.29 12.23 0.22
N GLY A 160 9.44 11.67 -0.15
CA GLY A 160 10.04 10.52 0.51
C GLY A 160 10.23 10.68 2.01
N MET A 161 10.87 11.78 2.47
CA MET A 161 11.13 12.01 3.92
C MET A 161 9.84 12.02 4.74
N ALA A 162 8.82 12.72 4.27
CA ALA A 162 7.54 12.77 4.96
C ALA A 162 6.84 11.41 4.96
N ALA A 163 6.81 10.70 3.82
CA ALA A 163 6.23 9.36 3.74
C ALA A 163 6.94 8.38 4.69
N MET A 164 8.27 8.34 4.68
CA MET A 164 9.09 7.48 5.54
C MET A 164 8.82 7.74 7.03
N ALA A 165 8.83 9.01 7.45
CA ALA A 165 8.51 9.41 8.83
C ALA A 165 7.07 9.02 9.22
N GLY A 166 6.13 9.17 8.30
CA GLY A 166 4.74 8.81 8.51
C GLY A 166 4.53 7.30 8.70
N LEU A 167 5.19 6.46 7.89
CA LEU A 167 5.15 5.00 8.04
C LEU A 167 5.75 4.55 9.38
N ASN A 168 6.89 5.12 9.77
CA ASN A 168 7.48 4.82 11.07
C ASN A 168 6.54 5.22 12.22
N ALA A 169 5.98 6.42 12.18
CA ALA A 169 5.03 6.87 13.20
C ALA A 169 3.77 5.98 13.25
N PHE A 170 3.27 5.51 12.10
CA PHE A 170 2.13 4.60 12.03
C PHE A 170 2.43 3.28 12.74
N SER A 171 3.60 2.68 12.49
CA SER A 171 4.02 1.43 13.13
C SER A 171 4.20 1.53 14.64
N GLU A 172 4.47 2.72 15.15
CA GLU A 172 4.61 3.01 16.57
C GLU A 172 3.30 3.44 17.25
N GLY A 173 2.18 3.45 16.53
CA GLY A 173 0.87 3.88 17.03
C GLY A 173 0.75 5.40 17.24
N ARG A 174 1.72 6.19 16.78
CA ARG A 174 1.70 7.67 16.84
C ARG A 174 0.88 8.22 15.67
N TYR A 175 -0.43 7.95 15.70
CA TYR A 175 -1.31 8.21 14.56
C TYR A 175 -1.45 9.69 14.19
N THR A 176 -1.32 10.62 15.15
CA THR A 176 -1.29 12.05 14.82
C THR A 176 -0.08 12.41 13.97
N ASP A 177 1.11 11.94 14.35
CA ASP A 177 2.34 12.19 13.60
C ASP A 177 2.31 11.47 12.25
N ALA A 178 1.79 10.24 12.23
CA ALA A 178 1.60 9.46 11.00
C ALA A 178 0.71 10.21 10.01
N PHE A 179 -0.44 10.70 10.46
CA PHE A 179 -1.35 11.46 9.61
C PHE A 179 -0.71 12.74 9.07
N VAL A 180 -0.08 13.54 9.93
CA VAL A 180 0.54 14.81 9.51
C VAL A 180 1.60 14.57 8.43
N ASN A 181 2.45 13.57 8.62
CA ASN A 181 3.54 13.27 7.69
C ASN A 181 3.03 12.64 6.38
N LEU A 182 2.15 11.64 6.44
CA LEU A 182 1.58 11.02 5.24
C LEU A 182 0.71 11.99 4.43
N ALA A 183 -0.07 12.85 5.10
CA ALA A 183 -0.84 13.90 4.44
C ALA A 183 0.06 14.93 3.74
N ALA A 184 1.21 15.27 4.33
CA ALA A 184 2.20 16.15 3.70
C ALA A 184 2.83 15.51 2.45
N ALA A 185 3.09 14.21 2.46
CA ALA A 185 3.64 13.48 1.31
C ALA A 185 2.63 13.30 0.17
N ARG A 186 1.34 13.18 0.49
CA ARG A 186 0.25 12.79 -0.41
C ARG A 186 0.23 13.52 -1.76
N PRO A 187 0.38 14.85 -1.85
CA PRO A 187 0.31 15.57 -3.13
C PRO A 187 1.38 15.17 -4.14
N SER A 188 2.55 14.74 -3.68
CA SER A 188 3.72 14.40 -4.51
C SER A 188 3.94 12.89 -4.66
N MET A 189 3.12 12.03 -4.04
CA MET A 189 3.32 10.57 -4.02
C MET A 189 3.40 9.93 -5.41
N GLN A 190 2.80 10.50 -6.45
CA GLN A 190 2.93 9.98 -7.81
C GLN A 190 4.38 10.02 -8.34
N THR A 191 5.23 10.85 -7.78
CA THR A 191 6.63 11.02 -8.24
C THR A 191 7.56 9.88 -7.81
N ILE A 192 7.17 9.07 -6.81
CA ILE A 192 7.99 7.94 -6.34
C ILE A 192 8.01 6.74 -7.29
N GLY A 193 7.10 6.69 -8.26
CA GLY A 193 6.91 5.55 -9.16
C GLY A 193 5.74 4.64 -8.74
N GLY A 194 5.68 3.45 -9.34
CA GLY A 194 4.59 2.50 -9.16
C GLY A 194 3.29 2.95 -9.84
N SER A 195 2.31 2.06 -9.92
CA SER A 195 0.96 2.37 -10.40
C SER A 195 0.11 3.02 -9.31
N HIS A 196 -1.04 3.59 -9.69
CA HIS A 196 -2.03 4.08 -8.73
C HIS A 196 -2.41 3.00 -7.71
N ALA A 197 -2.74 1.78 -8.18
CA ALA A 197 -3.10 0.66 -7.32
C ALA A 197 -1.99 0.30 -6.31
N GLN A 198 -0.72 0.38 -6.72
CA GLN A 198 0.40 0.10 -5.83
C GLN A 198 0.57 1.18 -4.76
N ARG A 199 0.44 2.47 -5.11
CA ARG A 199 0.57 3.58 -4.15
C ARG A 199 -0.64 3.73 -3.23
N ASP A 200 -1.78 3.18 -3.58
CA ASP A 200 -3.03 3.28 -2.82
C ASP A 200 -2.92 2.76 -1.36
N VAL A 201 -1.95 1.90 -1.06
CA VAL A 201 -1.71 1.48 0.33
C VAL A 201 -1.34 2.67 1.22
N PHE A 202 -0.55 3.61 0.73
CA PHE A 202 -0.14 4.81 1.49
C PHE A 202 -1.33 5.77 1.68
N GLU A 203 -2.21 5.90 0.68
CA GLU A 203 -3.46 6.63 0.80
C GLU A 203 -4.37 6.04 1.89
N ARG A 204 -4.54 4.70 1.88
CA ARG A 204 -5.32 3.98 2.90
C ARG A 204 -4.74 4.18 4.30
N MET A 205 -3.42 4.09 4.45
CA MET A 205 -2.75 4.33 5.73
C MET A 205 -2.92 5.78 6.20
N THR A 206 -2.89 6.76 5.28
CA THR A 206 -3.13 8.17 5.61
C THR A 206 -4.53 8.36 6.17
N ILE A 207 -5.53 7.80 5.52
CA ILE A 207 -6.94 7.87 5.94
C ILE A 207 -7.13 7.20 7.30
N ASP A 208 -6.60 5.98 7.49
CA ASP A 208 -6.72 5.24 8.75
C ASP A 208 -5.97 5.93 9.91
N ALA A 209 -4.78 6.50 9.64
CA ALA A 209 -4.07 7.30 10.63
C ALA A 209 -4.91 8.51 11.05
N GLY A 210 -5.55 9.17 10.10
CA GLY A 210 -6.43 10.31 10.36
C GLY A 210 -7.66 9.95 11.20
N LEU A 211 -8.31 8.80 10.90
CA LEU A 211 -9.42 8.29 11.70
C LEU A 211 -8.99 8.01 13.15
N ARG A 212 -7.88 7.29 13.33
CA ARG A 212 -7.32 6.98 14.66
C ARG A 212 -6.84 8.21 15.43
N ALA A 213 -6.45 9.27 14.72
CA ALA A 213 -6.04 10.56 15.28
C ALA A 213 -7.22 11.53 15.50
N GLY A 214 -8.46 11.15 15.19
CA GLY A 214 -9.64 12.00 15.33
C GLY A 214 -9.70 13.18 14.33
N ARG A 215 -9.01 13.08 13.17
CA ARG A 215 -8.95 14.12 12.13
C ARG A 215 -10.14 14.04 11.17
N VAL A 216 -11.36 13.99 11.72
CA VAL A 216 -12.60 13.66 11.03
C VAL A 216 -12.82 14.48 9.74
N ASP A 217 -12.70 15.80 9.80
CA ASP A 217 -12.98 16.68 8.64
C ASP A 217 -11.93 16.52 7.54
N GLN A 218 -10.66 16.34 7.91
CA GLN A 218 -9.58 16.14 6.95
C GLN A 218 -9.70 14.78 6.26
N VAL A 219 -10.08 13.73 7.00
CA VAL A 219 -10.32 12.39 6.45
C VAL A 219 -11.51 12.41 5.50
N GLU A 220 -12.60 13.10 5.84
CA GLU A 220 -13.75 13.25 4.93
C GLU A 220 -13.34 13.92 3.61
N THR A 221 -12.50 14.96 3.69
CA THR A 221 -11.94 15.60 2.50
C THR A 221 -11.15 14.61 1.66
N PHE A 222 -10.24 13.81 2.25
CA PHE A 222 -9.42 12.84 1.53
C PHE A 222 -10.26 11.71 0.92
N LEU A 223 -11.27 11.22 1.62
CA LEU A 223 -12.21 10.23 1.06
C LEU A 223 -13.00 10.80 -0.12
N SER A 224 -13.44 12.06 -0.03
CA SER A 224 -14.16 12.73 -1.11
C SER A 224 -13.27 12.94 -2.34
N GLU A 225 -12.01 13.33 -2.16
CA GLU A 225 -11.03 13.47 -3.23
C GLU A 225 -10.70 12.11 -3.87
N ARG A 226 -10.54 11.05 -3.06
CA ARG A 226 -10.36 9.67 -3.53
C ARG A 226 -11.55 9.23 -4.39
N LEU A 227 -12.77 9.47 -3.95
CA LEU A 227 -13.99 9.16 -4.70
C LEU A 227 -14.04 9.93 -6.03
N ALA A 228 -13.67 11.21 -6.02
CA ALA A 228 -13.61 12.03 -7.23
C ALA A 228 -12.55 11.52 -8.23
N GLN A 229 -11.36 11.10 -7.77
CA GLN A 229 -10.32 10.49 -8.62
C GLN A 229 -10.78 9.17 -9.27
N ARG A 230 -11.70 8.46 -8.63
CA ARG A 230 -12.34 7.23 -9.15
C ARG A 230 -13.62 7.53 -9.93
N ALA A 231 -13.81 8.77 -10.39
CA ALA A 231 -14.98 9.23 -11.13
C ALA A 231 -16.33 8.91 -10.43
N GLY A 232 -16.35 8.91 -9.11
CA GLY A 232 -17.52 8.61 -8.29
C GLY A 232 -17.77 7.11 -8.05
N HIS A 233 -16.88 6.23 -8.50
CA HIS A 233 -16.98 4.80 -8.21
C HIS A 233 -16.45 4.49 -6.80
N GLU A 234 -17.38 4.26 -5.89
CA GLU A 234 -17.09 3.97 -4.49
C GLU A 234 -16.64 2.51 -4.33
N ASP A 235 -15.40 2.31 -3.86
CA ASP A 235 -14.93 0.99 -3.45
C ASP A 235 -15.31 0.69 -1.99
N ARG A 236 -15.21 -0.57 -1.59
CA ARG A 236 -15.52 -1.02 -0.23
C ARG A 236 -14.72 -0.25 0.83
N PHE A 237 -13.43 0.02 0.58
CA PHE A 237 -12.61 0.79 1.52
C PHE A 237 -13.21 2.17 1.78
N THR A 238 -13.53 2.92 0.74
CA THR A 238 -14.14 4.25 0.85
C THR A 238 -15.48 4.19 1.60
N ALA A 239 -16.36 3.26 1.23
CA ALA A 239 -17.66 3.08 1.87
C ALA A 239 -17.54 2.79 3.37
N THR A 240 -16.65 1.88 3.76
CA THR A 240 -16.46 1.51 5.18
C THR A 240 -15.86 2.65 5.99
N ARG A 241 -14.97 3.46 5.42
CA ARG A 241 -14.36 4.61 6.12
C ARG A 241 -15.33 5.79 6.24
N PHE A 242 -16.20 6.03 5.27
CA PHE A 242 -17.33 6.97 5.43
C PHE A 242 -18.29 6.53 6.54
N ALA A 243 -18.61 5.25 6.64
CA ALA A 243 -19.41 4.72 7.74
C ALA A 243 -18.75 4.97 9.10
N SER A 244 -17.44 4.71 9.21
CA SER A 244 -16.66 4.98 10.43
C SER A 244 -16.66 6.47 10.83
N LEU A 245 -16.60 7.39 9.86
CA LEU A 245 -16.72 8.83 10.10
C LEU A 245 -18.10 9.21 10.64
N ALA A 246 -19.15 8.63 10.06
CA ALA A 246 -20.51 8.87 10.51
C ALA A 246 -20.73 8.43 11.97
N ASP A 247 -20.12 7.30 12.36
CA ASP A 247 -20.17 6.80 13.73
C ASP A 247 -19.33 7.68 14.69
N ALA A 248 -18.14 8.11 14.28
CA ALA A 248 -17.30 9.00 15.08
C ALA A 248 -18.00 10.34 15.41
N ARG A 249 -18.80 10.88 14.48
CA ARG A 249 -19.58 12.10 14.68
C ARG A 249 -20.79 11.95 15.61
N ARG A 250 -21.28 10.72 15.80
CA ARG A 250 -22.40 10.44 16.71
C ARG A 250 -22.00 10.35 18.17
N ILE A 251 -20.70 10.13 18.44
CA ILE A 251 -20.18 10.07 19.81
C ILE A 251 -19.92 11.52 20.27
N PRO A 252 -20.67 12.04 21.30
CA PRO A 252 -20.40 13.38 21.79
C PRO A 252 -18.96 13.48 22.31
N ALA A 253 -18.28 14.58 22.00
CA ALA A 253 -17.00 14.89 22.63
C ALA A 253 -17.18 14.91 24.15
N GLN A 254 -16.49 14.01 24.85
CA GLN A 254 -16.50 13.97 26.32
C GLN A 254 -15.60 15.06 26.89
#